data_624555cbd5b9836761eea3cc1c3e5078
#
_entry.id   624555cbd5b9836761eea3cc1c3e5078
#
_cell.length_a   1.000
_cell.length_b   1.000
_cell.length_c   1.000
_cell.angle_alpha   90.00
_cell.angle_beta   90.00
_cell.angle_gamma   90.00
#
_symmetry.space_group_name_H-M   'P 1'
#
loop_
_entity.id
_entity.type
_entity.pdbx_description
1 polymer ?
#
loop_
_entity_poly.entity_id
_entity_poly.type
_entity_poly.pdbx_seq_one_letter_code
_entity_poly.pdbx_strand_id
1 'polypeptide(L)'
;MSAKTNDLQLPLAIWFSPMFPVGAFAYSHGLEWAHEAGDINNADDLRDWLATLVQRGTLHNDAILLGAAYRAALQRDARGLTEINDLAVAMATSRERRLETVTQGNAFLSAIRKSWPCASLDLLGETSEADVAYPIAVAVAAAGHKLSLDATLRMFCLSFVSNIVSAAIRLGIIGQTDGQRVIASLLPAIHDTAHACAFKDIDELGGSAFRSDLASLRHETQYTRLFRS
;
A
#
# COMPACT_ATOMS: atom_id res chain seq x y z
N MET A 1 -24.73 3.72 23.09
CA MET A 1 -23.29 4.10 23.12
C MET A 1 -22.63 3.80 21.75
N SER A 2 -23.21 4.27 20.62
CA SER A 2 -22.73 3.92 19.27
C SER A 2 -22.18 5.10 18.43
N ALA A 3 -22.09 6.31 18.99
CA ALA A 3 -21.73 7.51 18.21
C ALA A 3 -20.22 7.82 18.15
N LYS A 4 -19.37 7.17 18.98
CA LYS A 4 -17.92 7.49 19.04
C LYS A 4 -17.05 6.73 18.04
N THR A 5 -17.56 5.71 17.36
CA THR A 5 -16.76 4.86 16.47
C THR A 5 -16.62 5.46 15.05
N ASN A 6 -17.53 6.34 14.64
CA ASN A 6 -17.52 6.93 13.29
C ASN A 6 -16.52 8.09 13.15
N ASP A 7 -16.25 8.85 14.19
CA ASP A 7 -15.31 9.99 14.12
C ASP A 7 -13.83 9.56 13.98
N LEU A 8 -13.47 8.35 14.42
CA LEU A 8 -12.10 7.83 14.36
C LEU A 8 -11.65 7.43 12.95
N GLN A 9 -12.55 7.40 11.96
CA GLN A 9 -12.21 7.03 10.59
C GLN A 9 -11.85 8.22 9.69
N LEU A 10 -12.18 9.44 10.07
CA LEU A 10 -11.88 10.64 9.29
C LEU A 10 -10.38 10.83 9.02
N PRO A 11 -9.46 10.60 9.97
CA PRO A 11 -8.04 10.67 9.68
C PRO A 11 -7.61 9.72 8.56
N LEU A 12 -8.13 8.49 8.51
CA LEU A 12 -7.82 7.54 7.44
C LEU A 12 -8.29 8.05 6.07
N ALA A 13 -9.47 8.66 5.99
CA ALA A 13 -9.96 9.23 4.75
C ALA A 13 -9.06 10.37 4.22
N ILE A 14 -8.43 11.13 5.13
CA ILE A 14 -7.47 12.17 4.78
C ILE A 14 -6.13 11.55 4.36
N TRP A 15 -5.59 10.62 5.16
CA TRP A 15 -4.27 10.01 4.93
C TRP A 15 -4.20 9.20 3.64
N PHE A 16 -5.32 8.59 3.23
CA PHE A 16 -5.43 7.81 2.00
C PHE A 16 -6.07 8.59 0.84
N SER A 17 -6.32 9.88 1.02
CA SER A 17 -6.80 10.71 -0.08
C SER A 17 -5.67 10.98 -1.09
N PRO A 18 -6.01 11.21 -2.37
CA PRO A 18 -5.03 11.61 -3.38
C PRO A 18 -4.30 12.93 -3.08
N MET A 19 -4.82 13.73 -2.15
CA MET A 19 -4.21 15.00 -1.71
C MET A 19 -3.13 14.79 -0.65
N PHE A 20 -3.05 13.63 0.00
CA PHE A 20 -2.03 13.39 1.01
C PHE A 20 -0.65 13.26 0.32
N PRO A 21 0.39 13.99 0.79
CA PRO A 21 1.59 14.24 0.00
C PRO A 21 2.60 13.06 0.03
N VAL A 22 2.18 11.87 -0.35
CA VAL A 22 3.06 10.68 -0.48
C VAL A 22 3.57 10.45 -1.91
N GLY A 23 2.96 11.11 -2.90
CA GLY A 23 3.37 10.99 -4.30
C GLY A 23 2.97 9.68 -4.98
N ALA A 24 2.00 8.92 -4.45
CA ALA A 24 1.56 7.63 -4.98
C ALA A 24 1.15 7.66 -6.46
N PHE A 25 0.67 8.80 -6.94
CA PHE A 25 0.24 8.99 -8.35
C PHE A 25 1.37 8.78 -9.37
N ALA A 26 2.64 8.82 -8.94
CA ALA A 26 3.80 8.66 -9.82
C ALA A 26 4.14 7.19 -10.11
N TYR A 27 3.42 6.25 -9.53
CA TYR A 27 3.74 4.83 -9.56
C TYR A 27 2.60 4.00 -10.12
N SER A 28 2.93 3.01 -10.97
CA SER A 28 1.97 2.11 -11.62
C SER A 28 2.10 0.65 -11.18
N HIS A 29 3.10 0.29 -10.39
CA HIS A 29 3.42 -1.08 -9.98
C HIS A 29 3.64 -2.04 -11.16
N GLY A 30 4.34 -1.58 -12.20
CA GLY A 30 4.60 -2.34 -13.42
C GLY A 30 3.40 -2.46 -14.36
N LEU A 31 2.26 -1.80 -14.07
CA LEU A 31 1.08 -1.81 -14.93
C LEU A 31 1.38 -1.28 -16.33
N GLU A 32 2.21 -0.24 -16.43
CA GLU A 32 2.58 0.36 -17.70
C GLU A 32 3.27 -0.65 -18.62
N TRP A 33 4.23 -1.41 -18.08
CA TRP A 33 4.87 -2.48 -18.82
C TRP A 33 3.90 -3.63 -19.16
N ALA A 34 3.06 -4.03 -18.22
CA ALA A 34 2.07 -5.09 -18.40
C ALA A 34 1.08 -4.73 -19.54
N HIS A 35 0.71 -3.46 -19.66
CA HIS A 35 -0.11 -2.97 -20.75
C HIS A 35 0.66 -3.02 -22.11
N GLU A 36 1.89 -2.53 -22.16
CA GLU A 36 2.72 -2.57 -23.37
C GLU A 36 2.98 -4.01 -23.85
N ALA A 37 3.14 -4.94 -22.91
CA ALA A 37 3.30 -6.36 -23.19
C ALA A 37 1.99 -7.07 -23.62
N GLY A 38 0.85 -6.39 -23.59
CA GLY A 38 -0.45 -6.94 -23.96
C GLY A 38 -1.14 -7.78 -22.89
N ASP A 39 -0.64 -7.75 -21.65
CA ASP A 39 -1.23 -8.50 -20.54
C ASP A 39 -2.52 -7.85 -20.00
N ILE A 40 -2.64 -6.52 -20.15
CA ILE A 40 -3.79 -5.74 -19.63
C ILE A 40 -4.28 -4.79 -20.73
N ASN A 41 -5.46 -5.07 -21.29
CA ASN A 41 -6.00 -4.34 -22.43
C ASN A 41 -7.40 -3.74 -22.18
N ASN A 42 -8.06 -4.15 -21.10
CA ASN A 42 -9.44 -3.76 -20.78
C ASN A 42 -9.70 -3.84 -19.28
N ALA A 43 -10.94 -3.52 -18.89
CA ALA A 43 -11.36 -3.50 -17.49
C ALA A 43 -11.37 -4.89 -16.82
N ASP A 44 -11.66 -5.95 -17.55
CA ASP A 44 -11.66 -7.31 -17.01
C ASP A 44 -10.25 -7.79 -16.72
N ASP A 45 -9.30 -7.56 -17.64
CA ASP A 45 -7.88 -7.87 -17.42
C ASP A 45 -7.34 -7.12 -16.19
N LEU A 46 -7.66 -5.82 -16.08
CA LEU A 46 -7.26 -5.00 -14.94
C LEU A 46 -7.86 -5.49 -13.63
N ARG A 47 -9.14 -5.88 -13.61
CA ARG A 47 -9.80 -6.44 -12.44
C ARG A 47 -9.09 -7.72 -11.97
N ASP A 48 -8.81 -8.65 -12.87
CA ASP A 48 -8.19 -9.94 -12.55
C ASP A 48 -6.74 -9.76 -12.07
N TRP A 49 -6.02 -8.81 -12.68
CA TRP A 49 -4.69 -8.39 -12.23
C TRP A 49 -4.72 -7.86 -10.79
N LEU A 50 -5.60 -6.91 -10.53
CA LEU A 50 -5.75 -6.31 -9.21
C LEU A 50 -6.25 -7.32 -8.16
N ALA A 51 -7.17 -8.22 -8.52
CA ALA A 51 -7.61 -9.30 -7.63
C ALA A 51 -6.43 -10.20 -7.21
N THR A 52 -5.53 -10.50 -8.14
CA THR A 52 -4.31 -11.27 -7.85
C THR A 52 -3.39 -10.52 -6.89
N LEU A 53 -3.18 -9.21 -7.10
CA LEU A 53 -2.34 -8.39 -6.22
C LEU A 53 -2.92 -8.27 -4.81
N VAL A 54 -4.24 -8.11 -4.71
CA VAL A 54 -4.97 -8.02 -3.43
C VAL A 54 -4.85 -9.32 -2.64
N GLN A 55 -5.00 -10.47 -3.30
CA GLN A 55 -5.11 -11.76 -2.62
C GLN A 55 -3.79 -12.49 -2.43
N ARG A 56 -2.81 -12.29 -3.31
CA ARG A 56 -1.59 -13.15 -3.39
C ARG A 56 -0.34 -12.38 -3.82
N GLY A 57 -0.41 -11.07 -4.00
CA GLY A 57 0.70 -10.26 -4.48
C GLY A 57 1.26 -9.32 -3.42
N THR A 58 1.92 -8.27 -3.88
CA THR A 58 2.57 -7.28 -3.02
C THR A 58 1.63 -6.65 -2.02
N LEU A 59 0.38 -6.33 -2.41
CA LEU A 59 -0.59 -5.75 -1.49
C LEU A 59 -0.94 -6.68 -0.33
N HIS A 60 -1.05 -8.00 -0.59
CA HIS A 60 -1.28 -8.98 0.47
C HIS A 60 -0.15 -8.97 1.50
N ASN A 61 1.10 -8.97 1.03
CA ASN A 61 2.27 -8.92 1.90
C ASN A 61 2.35 -7.59 2.66
N ASP A 62 2.12 -6.47 2.00
CA ASP A 62 2.08 -5.15 2.63
C ASP A 62 1.01 -5.07 3.73
N ALA A 63 -0.15 -5.71 3.54
CA ALA A 63 -1.21 -5.77 4.53
C ALA A 63 -0.81 -6.62 5.77
N ILE A 64 -0.11 -7.75 5.58
CA ILE A 64 0.44 -8.56 6.69
C ILE A 64 1.47 -7.74 7.47
N LEU A 65 2.43 -7.12 6.77
CA LEU A 65 3.48 -6.28 7.37
C LEU A 65 2.90 -5.10 8.14
N LEU A 66 1.88 -4.43 7.58
CA LEU A 66 1.13 -3.37 8.27
C LEU A 66 0.50 -3.89 9.56
N GLY A 67 -0.16 -5.05 9.52
CA GLY A 67 -0.78 -5.66 10.69
C GLY A 67 0.24 -6.01 11.78
N ALA A 68 1.37 -6.60 11.42
CA ALA A 68 2.46 -6.94 12.33
C ALA A 68 3.07 -5.68 12.96
N ALA A 69 3.38 -4.66 12.16
CA ALA A 69 3.94 -3.39 12.65
C ALA A 69 2.96 -2.63 13.56
N TYR A 70 1.65 -2.67 13.26
CA TYR A 70 0.63 -2.08 14.11
C TYR A 70 0.63 -2.73 15.51
N ARG A 71 0.68 -4.06 15.58
CA ARG A 71 0.74 -4.80 16.84
C ARG A 71 2.02 -4.51 17.62
N ALA A 72 3.18 -4.48 16.95
CA ALA A 72 4.45 -4.12 17.55
C ALA A 72 4.45 -2.66 18.10
N ALA A 73 3.85 -1.72 17.37
CA ALA A 73 3.70 -0.33 17.80
C ALA A 73 2.83 -0.20 19.07
N LEU A 74 1.74 -0.96 19.18
CA LEU A 74 0.92 -1.00 20.40
C LEU A 74 1.69 -1.53 21.60
N GLN A 75 2.59 -2.49 21.39
CA GLN A 75 3.45 -3.07 22.43
C GLN A 75 4.68 -2.20 22.73
N ARG A 76 4.91 -1.12 21.97
CA ARG A 76 6.11 -0.27 21.99
C ARG A 76 7.40 -1.06 21.74
N ASP A 77 7.31 -2.12 20.93
CA ASP A 77 8.45 -2.95 20.55
C ASP A 77 9.23 -2.30 19.38
N ALA A 78 10.16 -1.43 19.72
CA ALA A 78 10.99 -0.74 18.74
C ALA A 78 11.90 -1.69 17.96
N ARG A 79 12.39 -2.78 18.60
CA ARG A 79 13.24 -3.79 17.94
C ARG A 79 12.42 -4.57 16.92
N GLY A 80 11.26 -5.09 17.29
CA GLY A 80 10.36 -5.80 16.38
C GLY A 80 9.93 -4.93 15.20
N LEU A 81 9.68 -3.63 15.43
CA LEU A 81 9.39 -2.67 14.35
C LEU A 81 10.55 -2.52 13.36
N THR A 82 11.80 -2.48 13.86
CA THR A 82 12.98 -2.42 12.98
C THR A 82 13.09 -3.70 12.14
N GLU A 83 12.97 -4.87 12.76
CA GLU A 83 13.04 -6.16 12.07
C GLU A 83 11.94 -6.29 10.99
N ILE A 84 10.69 -5.86 11.29
CA ILE A 84 9.58 -5.87 10.33
C ILE A 84 9.81 -4.88 9.20
N ASN A 85 10.36 -3.70 9.49
CA ASN A 85 10.68 -2.71 8.47
C ASN A 85 11.78 -3.18 7.52
N ASP A 86 12.85 -3.75 8.05
CA ASP A 86 13.95 -4.30 7.25
C ASP A 86 13.45 -5.41 6.32
N LEU A 87 12.58 -6.27 6.85
CA LEU A 87 11.91 -7.31 6.06
C LEU A 87 11.04 -6.70 4.96
N ALA A 88 10.23 -5.68 5.26
CA ALA A 88 9.38 -4.99 4.29
C ALA A 88 10.18 -4.38 3.13
N VAL A 89 11.32 -3.75 3.44
CA VAL A 89 12.22 -3.18 2.43
C VAL A 89 12.92 -4.27 1.62
N ALA A 90 13.34 -5.37 2.26
CA ALA A 90 14.02 -6.49 1.60
C ALA A 90 13.09 -7.31 0.68
N MET A 91 11.79 -7.39 0.98
CA MET A 91 10.80 -8.10 0.18
C MET A 91 10.36 -7.36 -1.09
N ALA A 92 10.83 -6.14 -1.32
CA ALA A 92 10.51 -5.41 -2.55
C ALA A 92 11.05 -6.17 -3.77
N THR A 93 10.15 -6.54 -4.68
CA THR A 93 10.43 -7.43 -5.83
C THR A 93 11.29 -6.81 -6.91
N SER A 94 11.41 -5.47 -6.93
CA SER A 94 12.26 -4.71 -7.85
C SER A 94 12.88 -3.50 -7.17
N ARG A 95 13.91 -2.92 -7.80
CA ARG A 95 14.52 -1.68 -7.31
C ARG A 95 13.53 -0.53 -7.29
N GLU A 96 12.64 -0.48 -8.28
CA GLU A 96 11.60 0.57 -8.37
C GLU A 96 10.56 0.41 -7.26
N ARG A 97 10.13 -0.82 -6.94
CA ARG A 97 9.23 -1.09 -5.83
C ARG A 97 9.84 -0.73 -4.47
N ARG A 98 11.14 -1.03 -4.30
CA ARG A 98 11.88 -0.62 -3.11
C ARG A 98 11.93 0.91 -2.99
N LEU A 99 12.27 1.59 -4.08
CA LEU A 99 12.30 3.06 -4.12
C LEU A 99 10.91 3.65 -3.80
N GLU A 100 9.86 3.09 -4.36
CA GLU A 100 8.49 3.54 -4.15
C GLU A 100 8.07 3.43 -2.68
N THR A 101 8.18 2.23 -2.07
CA THR A 101 7.73 2.02 -0.68
C THR A 101 8.48 2.90 0.31
N VAL A 102 9.79 3.09 0.12
CA VAL A 102 10.62 3.96 0.97
C VAL A 102 10.28 5.44 0.74
N THR A 103 10.14 5.87 -0.50
CA THR A 103 9.80 7.27 -0.82
C THR A 103 8.43 7.64 -0.23
N GLN A 104 7.43 6.79 -0.41
CA GLN A 104 6.10 7.02 0.14
C GLN A 104 6.09 6.94 1.68
N GLY A 105 6.83 6.00 2.27
CA GLY A 105 6.93 5.86 3.72
C GLY A 105 7.55 7.08 4.38
N ASN A 106 8.66 7.56 3.86
CA ASN A 106 9.35 8.75 4.38
C ASN A 106 8.52 10.03 4.16
N ALA A 107 7.86 10.17 3.00
CA ALA A 107 6.97 11.29 2.73
C ALA A 107 5.76 11.28 3.68
N PHE A 108 5.16 10.11 3.92
CA PHE A 108 4.06 9.94 4.87
C PHE A 108 4.49 10.34 6.29
N LEU A 109 5.62 9.81 6.79
CA LEU A 109 6.15 10.16 8.11
C LEU A 109 6.42 11.64 8.26
N SER A 110 7.02 12.27 7.23
CA SER A 110 7.28 13.72 7.24
C SER A 110 5.98 14.52 7.37
N ALA A 111 4.93 14.13 6.64
CA ALA A 111 3.64 14.79 6.71
C ALA A 111 2.94 14.55 8.06
N ILE A 112 2.94 13.29 8.54
CA ILE A 112 2.31 12.91 9.81
C ILE A 112 2.99 13.60 10.99
N ARG A 113 4.31 13.62 11.07
CA ARG A 113 5.04 14.28 12.16
C ARG A 113 4.71 15.76 12.28
N LYS A 114 4.46 16.43 11.15
CA LYS A 114 4.13 17.86 11.13
C LYS A 114 2.67 18.16 11.44
N SER A 115 1.74 17.31 10.99
CA SER A 115 0.32 17.61 11.01
C SER A 115 -0.48 16.76 12.00
N TRP A 116 0.01 15.57 12.32
CA TRP A 116 -0.65 14.56 13.17
C TRP A 116 0.36 13.90 14.13
N PRO A 117 1.10 14.68 14.95
CA PRO A 117 2.14 14.12 15.79
C PRO A 117 1.58 13.17 16.85
N CYS A 118 2.29 12.06 17.09
CA CYS A 118 2.00 11.13 18.18
C CYS A 118 3.29 10.45 18.65
N ALA A 119 3.33 10.04 19.93
CA ALA A 119 4.52 9.47 20.54
C ALA A 119 4.97 8.11 19.95
N SER A 120 4.09 7.41 19.23
CA SER A 120 4.47 6.14 18.57
C SER A 120 5.44 6.35 17.40
N LEU A 121 5.46 7.54 16.79
CA LEU A 121 6.37 7.86 15.68
C LEU A 121 7.83 7.87 16.12
N ASP A 122 8.12 8.07 17.40
CA ASP A 122 9.48 8.04 17.95
C ASP A 122 10.10 6.64 17.88
N LEU A 123 9.27 5.58 17.79
CA LEU A 123 9.72 4.20 17.64
C LEU A 123 10.43 3.94 16.29
N LEU A 124 10.21 4.79 15.29
CA LEU A 124 10.84 4.69 13.96
C LEU A 124 12.13 5.53 13.83
N GLY A 125 12.62 6.12 14.91
CA GLY A 125 13.78 7.01 14.88
C GLY A 125 13.54 8.32 14.10
N GLU A 126 14.59 9.08 13.85
CA GLU A 126 14.51 10.27 13.01
C GLU A 126 14.54 9.89 11.52
N THR A 127 13.64 10.48 10.72
CA THR A 127 13.44 10.14 9.29
C THR A 127 14.59 10.45 8.35
N SER A 128 15.63 11.13 8.81
CA SER A 128 16.78 11.50 7.96
C SER A 128 17.75 10.35 7.71
N GLU A 129 17.66 9.25 8.45
CA GLU A 129 18.68 8.19 8.44
C GLU A 129 18.13 6.79 8.13
N ALA A 130 16.82 6.57 8.15
CA ALA A 130 16.24 5.24 7.95
C ALA A 130 15.29 5.17 6.74
N ASP A 131 15.45 4.12 5.93
CA ASP A 131 14.50 3.72 4.90
C ASP A 131 13.26 3.11 5.60
N VAL A 132 12.15 3.83 5.69
CA VAL A 132 10.91 3.31 6.27
C VAL A 132 9.93 2.94 5.17
N ALA A 133 9.50 1.69 5.16
CA ALA A 133 8.50 1.21 4.20
C ALA A 133 7.11 1.82 4.48
N TYR A 134 6.36 2.10 3.42
CA TYR A 134 5.06 2.77 3.52
C TYR A 134 4.06 2.06 4.43
N PRO A 135 3.84 0.73 4.35
CA PRO A 135 2.94 0.03 5.27
C PRO A 135 3.34 0.17 6.74
N ILE A 136 4.64 0.24 7.03
CA ILE A 136 5.16 0.38 8.40
C ILE A 136 4.87 1.80 8.94
N ALA A 137 5.16 2.81 8.13
CA ALA A 137 4.87 4.20 8.47
C ALA A 137 3.38 4.42 8.81
N VAL A 138 2.50 3.87 7.97
CA VAL A 138 1.04 3.90 8.18
C VAL A 138 0.64 3.17 9.45
N ALA A 139 1.18 1.97 9.69
CA ALA A 139 0.85 1.15 10.85
C ALA A 139 1.16 1.84 12.16
N VAL A 140 2.37 2.41 12.28
CA VAL A 140 2.81 3.10 13.50
C VAL A 140 1.99 4.36 13.77
N ALA A 141 1.67 5.13 12.73
CA ALA A 141 0.80 6.29 12.87
C ALA A 141 -0.62 5.88 13.29
N ALA A 142 -1.20 4.85 12.66
CA ALA A 142 -2.54 4.38 12.98
C ALA A 142 -2.63 3.85 14.42
N ALA A 143 -1.65 3.07 14.87
CA ALA A 143 -1.56 2.59 16.26
C ALA A 143 -1.45 3.75 17.25
N GLY A 144 -0.60 4.75 16.97
CA GLY A 144 -0.41 5.93 17.81
C GLY A 144 -1.67 6.79 17.95
N HIS A 145 -2.46 6.89 16.89
CA HIS A 145 -3.75 7.59 16.89
C HIS A 145 -4.92 6.70 17.32
N LYS A 146 -4.68 5.45 17.71
CA LYS A 146 -5.71 4.50 18.17
C LYS A 146 -6.79 4.24 17.10
N LEU A 147 -6.43 4.32 15.83
CA LEU A 147 -7.32 3.98 14.72
C LEU A 147 -7.46 2.46 14.64
N SER A 148 -8.62 1.96 14.21
CA SER A 148 -8.85 0.52 14.08
C SER A 148 -7.90 -0.09 13.04
N LEU A 149 -7.24 -1.21 13.36
CA LEU A 149 -6.41 -1.96 12.42
C LEU A 149 -7.21 -2.40 11.20
N ASP A 150 -8.40 -2.95 11.39
CA ASP A 150 -9.29 -3.40 10.31
C ASP A 150 -9.67 -2.24 9.36
N ALA A 151 -10.05 -1.08 9.92
CA ALA A 151 -10.34 0.11 9.11
C ALA A 151 -9.08 0.62 8.37
N THR A 152 -7.92 0.60 9.03
CA THR A 152 -6.66 1.02 8.42
C THR A 152 -6.28 0.11 7.25
N LEU A 153 -6.37 -1.21 7.42
CA LEU A 153 -6.09 -2.19 6.37
C LEU A 153 -7.03 -2.04 5.17
N ARG A 154 -8.35 -1.88 5.42
CA ARG A 154 -9.32 -1.66 4.33
C ARG A 154 -9.02 -0.40 3.53
N MET A 155 -8.73 0.69 4.20
CA MET A 155 -8.42 1.95 3.53
C MET A 155 -7.07 1.90 2.81
N PHE A 156 -6.06 1.22 3.38
CA PHE A 156 -4.78 0.97 2.73
C PHE A 156 -4.96 0.18 1.43
N CYS A 157 -5.66 -0.95 1.49
CA CYS A 157 -5.93 -1.77 0.30
C CYS A 157 -6.76 -1.02 -0.75
N LEU A 158 -7.78 -0.27 -0.32
CA LEU A 158 -8.60 0.52 -1.24
C LEU A 158 -7.78 1.63 -1.92
N SER A 159 -6.90 2.31 -1.18
CA SER A 159 -6.06 3.37 -1.76
C SER A 159 -5.08 2.81 -2.80
N PHE A 160 -4.50 1.64 -2.54
CA PHE A 160 -3.65 0.94 -3.51
C PHE A 160 -4.41 0.63 -4.80
N VAL A 161 -5.57 -0.05 -4.70
CA VAL A 161 -6.41 -0.39 -5.86
C VAL A 161 -6.81 0.87 -6.63
N SER A 162 -7.23 1.93 -5.91
CA SER A 162 -7.64 3.19 -6.52
C SER A 162 -6.48 3.88 -7.27
N ASN A 163 -5.25 3.81 -6.73
CA ASN A 163 -4.07 4.36 -7.38
C ASN A 163 -3.77 3.63 -8.70
N ILE A 164 -3.81 2.29 -8.71
CA ILE A 164 -3.55 1.50 -9.92
C ILE A 164 -4.65 1.70 -10.98
N VAL A 165 -5.92 1.76 -10.56
CA VAL A 165 -7.03 2.11 -11.47
C VAL A 165 -6.82 3.52 -12.06
N SER A 166 -6.39 4.49 -11.25
CA SER A 166 -6.05 5.83 -11.73
C SER A 166 -4.89 5.81 -12.74
N ALA A 167 -3.89 4.95 -12.52
CA ALA A 167 -2.80 4.75 -13.48
C ALA A 167 -3.33 4.16 -14.82
N ALA A 168 -4.20 3.14 -14.77
CA ALA A 168 -4.83 2.56 -15.95
C ALA A 168 -5.64 3.57 -16.77
N ILE A 169 -6.37 4.47 -16.09
CA ILE A 169 -7.11 5.56 -16.75
C ILE A 169 -6.14 6.54 -17.44
N ARG A 170 -5.04 6.92 -16.79
CA ARG A 170 -4.04 7.82 -17.37
C ARG A 170 -3.27 7.20 -18.54
N LEU A 171 -3.09 5.89 -18.56
CA LEU A 171 -2.54 5.13 -19.68
C LEU A 171 -3.55 4.98 -20.82
N GLY A 172 -4.81 5.32 -20.62
CA GLY A 172 -5.86 5.18 -21.65
C GLY A 172 -6.37 3.75 -21.81
N ILE A 173 -6.05 2.83 -20.88
CA ILE A 173 -6.49 1.42 -20.93
C ILE A 173 -8.00 1.32 -20.72
N ILE A 174 -8.53 2.12 -19.79
CA ILE A 174 -9.95 2.14 -19.43
C ILE A 174 -10.46 3.58 -19.22
N GLY A 175 -11.78 3.76 -19.32
CA GLY A 175 -12.43 5.02 -18.98
C GLY A 175 -12.76 5.15 -17.49
N GLN A 176 -13.16 6.38 -17.06
CA GLN A 176 -13.52 6.68 -15.67
C GLN A 176 -14.62 5.76 -15.12
N THR A 177 -15.69 5.52 -15.91
CA THR A 177 -16.81 4.69 -15.49
C THR A 177 -16.38 3.24 -15.25
N ASP A 178 -15.56 2.70 -16.15
CA ASP A 178 -15.05 1.33 -16.01
C ASP A 178 -14.09 1.23 -14.83
N GLY A 179 -13.27 2.26 -14.57
CA GLY A 179 -12.44 2.33 -13.38
C GLY A 179 -13.27 2.22 -12.09
N GLN A 180 -14.40 2.94 -12.00
CA GLN A 180 -15.30 2.83 -10.84
C GLN A 180 -15.94 1.44 -10.72
N ARG A 181 -16.29 0.79 -11.84
CA ARG A 181 -16.80 -0.59 -11.84
C ARG A 181 -15.77 -1.58 -11.34
N VAL A 182 -14.51 -1.45 -11.78
CA VAL A 182 -13.40 -2.28 -11.30
C VAL A 182 -13.22 -2.14 -9.79
N ILE A 183 -13.14 -0.90 -9.26
CA ILE A 183 -13.01 -0.67 -7.83
C ILE A 183 -14.18 -1.30 -7.07
N ALA A 184 -15.42 -1.05 -7.50
CA ALA A 184 -16.61 -1.57 -6.84
C ALA A 184 -16.62 -3.10 -6.79
N SER A 185 -16.20 -3.78 -7.87
CA SER A 185 -16.13 -5.23 -7.96
C SER A 185 -15.09 -5.86 -7.05
N LEU A 186 -14.04 -5.11 -6.66
CA LEU A 186 -12.95 -5.57 -5.80
C LEU A 186 -13.21 -5.33 -4.30
N LEU A 187 -14.25 -4.59 -3.92
CA LEU A 187 -14.56 -4.31 -2.51
C LEU A 187 -14.69 -5.58 -1.66
N PRO A 188 -15.35 -6.67 -2.09
CA PRO A 188 -15.38 -7.90 -1.31
C PRO A 188 -13.97 -8.49 -1.08
N ALA A 189 -13.13 -8.59 -2.11
CA ALA A 189 -11.76 -9.11 -1.99
C ALA A 189 -10.89 -8.24 -1.09
N ILE A 190 -11.03 -6.91 -1.16
CA ILE A 190 -10.35 -5.96 -0.25
C ILE A 190 -10.78 -6.21 1.19
N HIS A 191 -12.08 -6.37 1.44
CA HIS A 191 -12.61 -6.65 2.77
C HIS A 191 -12.05 -7.95 3.35
N ASP A 192 -12.10 -9.03 2.56
CA ASP A 192 -11.66 -10.36 3.00
C ASP A 192 -10.15 -10.38 3.26
N THR A 193 -9.35 -9.76 2.39
CA THR A 193 -7.90 -9.64 2.57
C THR A 193 -7.56 -8.81 3.80
N ALA A 194 -8.17 -7.66 3.99
CA ALA A 194 -7.94 -6.81 5.16
C ALA A 194 -8.28 -7.55 6.46
N HIS A 195 -9.41 -8.26 6.49
CA HIS A 195 -9.83 -9.03 7.66
C HIS A 195 -8.84 -10.18 7.95
N ALA A 196 -8.45 -10.95 6.93
CA ALA A 196 -7.52 -12.05 7.10
C ALA A 196 -6.14 -11.56 7.57
N CYS A 197 -5.59 -10.52 6.94
CA CYS A 197 -4.25 -10.00 7.24
C CYS A 197 -4.17 -9.32 8.62
N ALA A 198 -5.28 -8.90 9.22
CA ALA A 198 -5.29 -8.35 10.58
C ALA A 198 -4.75 -9.32 11.64
N PHE A 199 -4.87 -10.63 11.40
CA PHE A 199 -4.50 -11.70 12.32
C PHE A 199 -3.28 -12.52 11.87
N LYS A 200 -2.81 -12.32 10.66
CA LYS A 200 -1.65 -13.05 10.11
C LYS A 200 -0.35 -12.61 10.75
N ASP A 201 0.59 -13.56 10.80
CA ASP A 201 1.95 -13.31 11.24
C ASP A 201 2.92 -13.19 10.05
N ILE A 202 4.14 -12.67 10.31
CA ILE A 202 5.17 -12.50 9.28
C ILE A 202 5.60 -13.84 8.64
N ASP A 203 5.43 -14.96 9.34
CA ASP A 203 5.69 -16.31 8.80
C ASP A 203 4.71 -16.70 7.67
N GLU A 204 3.61 -15.98 7.51
CA GLU A 204 2.62 -16.18 6.45
C GLU A 204 2.86 -15.27 5.22
N LEU A 205 3.99 -14.53 5.22
CA LEU A 205 4.39 -13.75 4.06
C LEU A 205 4.73 -14.67 2.89
N GLY A 206 4.29 -14.28 1.73
CA GLY A 206 4.55 -15.01 0.49
C GLY A 206 3.66 -14.50 -0.62
N GLY A 207 4.01 -14.81 -1.85
CA GLY A 207 3.26 -14.33 -3.00
C GLY A 207 3.34 -15.29 -4.18
N SER A 208 2.34 -15.20 -5.06
CA SER A 208 2.28 -15.94 -6.32
C SER A 208 1.81 -15.06 -7.48
N ALA A 209 2.13 -13.75 -7.43
CA ALA A 209 1.81 -12.78 -8.47
C ALA A 209 2.98 -12.63 -9.48
N PHE A 210 3.56 -13.73 -9.94
CA PHE A 210 4.78 -13.75 -10.76
C PHE A 210 4.73 -12.84 -11.99
N ARG A 211 3.57 -12.68 -12.64
CA ARG A 211 3.44 -11.78 -13.80
C ARG A 211 3.62 -10.32 -13.39
N SER A 212 3.09 -9.93 -12.23
CA SER A 212 3.25 -8.58 -11.70
C SER A 212 4.69 -8.33 -11.26
N ASP A 213 5.34 -9.30 -10.62
CA ASP A 213 6.73 -9.19 -10.21
C ASP A 213 7.64 -9.04 -11.44
N LEU A 214 7.38 -9.86 -12.48
CA LEU A 214 8.09 -9.75 -13.74
C LEU A 214 7.83 -8.40 -14.43
N ALA A 215 6.60 -7.92 -14.44
CA ALA A 215 6.25 -6.63 -15.02
C ALA A 215 7.00 -5.48 -14.33
N SER A 216 7.09 -5.51 -12.98
CA SER A 216 7.86 -4.53 -12.22
C SER A 216 9.36 -4.56 -12.56
N LEU A 217 9.96 -5.76 -12.69
CA LEU A 217 11.36 -5.91 -13.09
C LEU A 217 11.61 -5.42 -14.53
N ARG A 218 10.69 -5.70 -15.45
CA ARG A 218 10.80 -5.28 -16.86
C ARG A 218 10.60 -3.80 -17.05
N HIS A 219 9.76 -3.19 -16.23
CA HIS A 219 9.54 -1.74 -16.21
C HIS A 219 10.84 -0.97 -15.93
N GLU A 220 11.78 -1.49 -15.15
CA GLU A 220 13.07 -0.85 -14.87
C GLU A 220 13.87 -0.52 -16.13
N THR A 221 13.68 -1.29 -17.21
CA THR A 221 14.40 -1.13 -18.49
C THR A 221 13.51 -0.63 -19.63
N GLN A 222 12.25 -0.33 -19.36
CA GLN A 222 11.31 0.21 -20.35
C GLN A 222 11.78 1.58 -20.84
N TYR A 223 11.85 1.78 -22.16
CA TYR A 223 12.45 2.98 -22.76
C TYR A 223 11.56 4.22 -22.59
N THR A 224 10.27 4.09 -22.90
CA THR A 224 9.29 5.17 -22.75
C THR A 224 8.44 4.90 -21.51
N ARG A 225 8.45 5.82 -20.56
CA ARG A 225 7.75 5.64 -19.28
C ARG A 225 7.01 6.92 -18.88
N LEU A 226 5.75 6.75 -18.49
CA LEU A 226 4.94 7.78 -17.84
C LEU A 226 5.11 7.74 -16.30
N PHE A 227 5.33 6.54 -15.77
CA PHE A 227 5.43 6.26 -14.34
C PHE A 227 6.87 5.95 -13.92
N ARG A 228 7.09 5.94 -12.60
CA ARG A 228 8.38 5.62 -11.98
C ARG A 228 8.52 4.14 -11.60
N SER A 229 7.39 3.40 -11.56
CA SER A 229 7.37 1.94 -11.35
C SER A 229 6.16 1.33 -12.04
#